data_27a399f53978293e783eb8f2d6fdec1a
#
_entry.id   27a399f53978293e783eb8f2d6fdec1a
#
_cell.length_a   1.000
_cell.length_b   1.000
_cell.length_c   1.000
_cell.angle_alpha   90.00
_cell.angle_beta   90.00
_cell.angle_gamma   90.00
#
_symmetry.space_group_name_H-M   'P 1'
#
loop_
_entity.id
_entity.type
_entity.pdbx_description
1 polymer ?
#
loop_
_entity_poly.entity_id
_entity_poly.type
_entity_poly.pdbx_seq_one_letter_code
_entity_poly.pdbx_strand_id
1 'polypeptide(L)'
;ILSTGGSDAARSALSCGKKIISAGPANPTFIVDETADIEKAAYCIHKGASFDHNITCISEKNVVVVQDILPKFKEALERLNVYYVDSIGEMLKLSKILLNEDLEVNRLYGGKSADTILKDAGILTDRSYDLIAVETVRIHPFVTKELLAPLIAIVKARDFECALQIAIEAEQGCHHTAGIHSSNSERLRRAAKEFETAIFVKNGCSLDGIGICGVGSTSFTIANITGEGAVTAKDLVRKRRCVCVETLRSYA
;
A
#
# COMPACT_ATOMS: atom_id res chain seq x y z
N ILE A 1 19.97 -15.32 4.27
CA ILE A 1 18.55 -15.57 4.60
C ILE A 1 17.73 -14.54 3.87
N LEU A 2 16.63 -14.95 3.25
CA LEU A 2 15.57 -14.08 2.75
C LEU A 2 14.41 -14.18 3.74
N SER A 3 13.95 -13.04 4.27
CA SER A 3 12.86 -12.96 5.24
C SER A 3 11.79 -11.99 4.76
N THR A 4 10.54 -12.41 4.79
CA THR A 4 9.38 -11.54 4.51
C THR A 4 8.38 -11.70 5.66
N GLY A 5 8.05 -10.62 6.36
CA GLY A 5 7.14 -10.67 7.50
C GLY A 5 7.08 -9.34 8.24
N GLY A 6 6.27 -9.28 9.29
CA GLY A 6 6.16 -8.09 10.15
C GLY A 6 7.42 -7.82 10.99
N SER A 7 7.35 -6.79 11.84
CA SER A 7 8.48 -6.27 12.63
C SER A 7 9.22 -7.34 13.45
N ASP A 8 8.49 -8.30 14.04
CA ASP A 8 9.10 -9.34 14.88
C ASP A 8 9.89 -10.35 14.04
N ALA A 9 9.38 -10.73 12.87
CA ALA A 9 10.08 -11.62 11.96
C ALA A 9 11.37 -10.95 11.42
N ALA A 10 11.30 -9.68 11.05
CA ALA A 10 12.44 -8.89 10.60
C ALA A 10 13.50 -8.78 11.72
N ARG A 11 13.10 -8.45 12.94
CA ARG A 11 14.01 -8.36 14.10
C ARG A 11 14.69 -9.69 14.40
N SER A 12 13.94 -10.79 14.40
CA SER A 12 14.47 -12.13 14.62
C SER A 12 15.46 -12.53 13.52
N ALA A 13 15.15 -12.23 12.26
CA ALA A 13 16.04 -12.47 11.14
C ALA A 13 17.37 -11.68 11.30
N LEU A 14 17.29 -10.39 11.59
CA LEU A 14 18.47 -9.51 11.74
C LEU A 14 19.39 -9.95 12.89
N SER A 15 18.87 -10.59 13.94
CA SER A 15 19.65 -11.06 15.08
C SER A 15 20.41 -12.37 14.84
N CYS A 16 20.20 -13.05 13.71
CA CYS A 16 20.75 -14.40 13.48
C CYS A 16 22.25 -14.44 13.11
N GLY A 17 22.92 -13.27 12.95
CA GLY A 17 24.35 -13.18 12.62
C GLY A 17 24.74 -13.61 11.21
N LYS A 18 23.77 -13.77 10.28
CA LYS A 18 24.01 -14.13 8.87
C LYS A 18 23.66 -12.96 7.95
N LYS A 19 24.09 -13.02 6.68
CA LYS A 19 23.63 -12.08 5.67
C LYS A 19 22.11 -12.24 5.50
N ILE A 20 21.40 -11.14 5.64
CA ILE A 20 19.94 -11.06 5.56
C ILE A 20 19.54 -10.14 4.42
N ILE A 21 18.45 -10.48 3.73
CA ILE A 21 17.61 -9.59 2.93
C ILE A 21 16.23 -9.67 3.57
N SER A 22 15.72 -8.55 4.09
CA SER A 22 14.51 -8.55 4.92
C SER A 22 13.48 -7.53 4.43
N ALA A 23 12.30 -8.04 4.10
CA ALA A 23 11.07 -7.26 4.05
C ALA A 23 10.47 -7.18 5.46
N GLY A 24 9.91 -6.02 5.81
CA GLY A 24 9.32 -5.70 7.10
C GLY A 24 7.86 -5.26 6.99
N PRO A 25 7.38 -4.51 7.99
CA PRO A 25 6.02 -3.99 8.00
C PRO A 25 5.77 -3.02 6.85
N ALA A 26 4.51 -2.85 6.49
CA ALA A 26 4.06 -1.92 5.48
C ALA A 26 2.76 -1.23 5.91
N ASN A 27 2.54 -0.03 5.42
CA ASN A 27 1.24 0.63 5.49
C ASN A 27 1.07 1.52 4.24
N PRO A 28 0.92 0.92 3.05
CA PRO A 28 0.91 1.65 1.79
C PRO A 28 -0.14 2.74 1.74
N THR A 29 0.32 3.97 1.51
CA THR A 29 -0.53 5.15 1.50
C THR A 29 -0.42 5.87 0.16
N PHE A 30 -1.58 6.17 -0.42
CA PHE A 30 -1.69 6.84 -1.71
C PHE A 30 -2.36 8.21 -1.55
N ILE A 31 -1.92 9.18 -2.36
CA ILE A 31 -2.51 10.51 -2.43
C ILE A 31 -3.32 10.63 -3.72
N VAL A 32 -4.49 11.27 -3.64
CA VAL A 32 -5.25 11.72 -4.81
C VAL A 32 -5.46 13.22 -4.68
N ASP A 33 -4.76 14.00 -5.52
CA ASP A 33 -4.89 15.46 -5.47
C ASP A 33 -5.92 16.00 -6.48
N GLU A 34 -6.24 17.27 -6.40
CA GLU A 34 -7.27 17.93 -7.21
C GLU A 34 -6.94 17.99 -8.71
N THR A 35 -5.70 17.65 -9.10
CA THR A 35 -5.27 17.59 -10.50
C THR A 35 -5.36 16.19 -11.10
N ALA A 36 -5.71 15.18 -10.29
CA ALA A 36 -5.77 13.79 -10.70
C ALA A 36 -6.87 13.52 -11.74
N ASP A 37 -6.63 12.55 -12.60
CA ASP A 37 -7.69 11.86 -13.32
C ASP A 37 -8.42 10.95 -12.32
N ILE A 38 -9.60 11.40 -11.87
CA ILE A 38 -10.34 10.78 -10.76
C ILE A 38 -10.79 9.36 -11.11
N GLU A 39 -11.28 9.13 -12.34
CA GLU A 39 -11.75 7.82 -12.77
C GLU A 39 -10.58 6.81 -12.82
N LYS A 40 -9.46 7.24 -13.37
CA LYS A 40 -8.25 6.43 -13.38
C LYS A 40 -7.72 6.17 -11.98
N ALA A 41 -7.70 7.17 -11.11
CA ALA A 41 -7.26 7.03 -9.73
C ALA A 41 -8.12 6.02 -8.95
N ALA A 42 -9.45 6.15 -9.03
CA ALA A 42 -10.39 5.23 -8.41
C ALA A 42 -10.21 3.79 -8.93
N TYR A 43 -10.09 3.62 -10.26
CA TYR A 43 -9.83 2.31 -10.86
C TYR A 43 -8.51 1.69 -10.39
N CYS A 44 -7.42 2.45 -10.37
CA CYS A 44 -6.11 1.96 -9.92
C CYS A 44 -6.13 1.54 -8.45
N ILE A 45 -6.70 2.38 -7.59
CA ILE A 45 -6.83 2.10 -6.15
C ILE A 45 -7.71 0.88 -5.91
N HIS A 46 -8.89 0.80 -6.55
CA HIS A 46 -9.74 -0.39 -6.46
C HIS A 46 -8.98 -1.64 -6.89
N LYS A 47 -8.33 -1.62 -8.05
CA LYS A 47 -7.59 -2.77 -8.59
C LYS A 47 -6.47 -3.25 -7.66
N GLY A 48 -5.70 -2.33 -7.07
CA GLY A 48 -4.61 -2.67 -6.16
C GLY A 48 -5.12 -3.13 -4.79
N ALA A 49 -6.11 -2.43 -4.24
CA ALA A 49 -6.65 -2.70 -2.92
C ALA A 49 -7.58 -3.92 -2.85
N SER A 50 -8.26 -4.30 -3.94
CA SER A 50 -9.10 -5.50 -3.97
C SER A 50 -8.30 -6.78 -4.27
N PHE A 51 -7.07 -6.65 -4.78
CA PHE A 51 -6.25 -7.79 -5.14
C PHE A 51 -5.98 -8.69 -3.93
N ASP A 52 -6.30 -9.97 -4.10
CA ASP A 52 -6.13 -11.03 -3.09
C ASP A 52 -6.66 -10.61 -1.70
N HIS A 53 -7.85 -10.01 -1.67
CA HIS A 53 -8.50 -9.49 -0.46
C HIS A 53 -7.62 -8.54 0.37
N ASN A 54 -6.78 -7.77 -0.28
CA ASN A 54 -5.86 -6.80 0.34
C ASN A 54 -4.83 -7.42 1.32
N ILE A 55 -4.52 -8.71 1.18
CA ILE A 55 -3.56 -9.37 2.07
C ILE A 55 -2.10 -9.04 1.72
N THR A 56 -1.85 -8.56 0.50
CA THR A 56 -0.50 -8.20 0.07
C THR A 56 -0.01 -6.93 0.74
N CYS A 57 1.25 -6.94 1.17
CA CYS A 57 1.89 -5.81 1.85
C CYS A 57 2.06 -4.56 0.96
N ILE A 58 1.96 -4.71 -0.37
CA ILE A 58 2.06 -3.58 -1.32
C ILE A 58 0.71 -2.92 -1.62
N SER A 59 -0.41 -3.61 -1.35
CA SER A 59 -1.76 -3.13 -1.67
C SER A 59 -2.11 -1.87 -0.89
N GLU A 60 -2.82 -0.95 -1.52
CA GLU A 60 -3.28 0.30 -0.92
C GLU A 60 -4.05 0.02 0.38
N LYS A 61 -3.60 0.61 1.50
CA LYS A 61 -4.27 0.55 2.81
C LYS A 61 -4.96 1.87 3.11
N ASN A 62 -4.31 2.97 2.75
CA ASN A 62 -4.79 4.31 3.00
C ASN A 62 -4.82 5.13 1.71
N VAL A 63 -5.84 5.95 1.56
CA VAL A 63 -5.95 6.93 0.48
C VAL A 63 -6.25 8.30 1.07
N VAL A 64 -5.32 9.23 0.89
CA VAL A 64 -5.50 10.62 1.33
C VAL A 64 -5.98 11.43 0.13
N VAL A 65 -7.20 11.96 0.22
CA VAL A 65 -7.88 12.65 -0.88
C VAL A 65 -8.04 14.12 -0.56
N VAL A 66 -7.67 14.99 -1.49
CA VAL A 66 -7.94 16.44 -1.37
C VAL A 66 -9.46 16.67 -1.37
N GLN A 67 -9.94 17.45 -0.42
CA GLN A 67 -11.38 17.60 -0.12
C GLN A 67 -12.23 18.02 -1.31
N ASP A 68 -11.69 18.84 -2.22
CA ASP A 68 -12.45 19.39 -3.36
C ASP A 68 -12.89 18.33 -4.35
N ILE A 69 -12.17 17.21 -4.40
CA ILE A 69 -12.47 16.11 -5.31
C ILE A 69 -13.07 14.89 -4.61
N LEU A 70 -13.14 14.89 -3.28
CA LEU A 70 -13.61 13.74 -2.49
C LEU A 70 -15.01 13.24 -2.91
N PRO A 71 -16.02 14.11 -3.15
CA PRO A 71 -17.33 13.63 -3.59
C PRO A 71 -17.28 12.89 -4.93
N LYS A 72 -16.53 13.40 -5.90
CA LYS A 72 -16.38 12.76 -7.22
C LYS A 72 -15.58 11.46 -7.12
N PHE A 73 -14.56 11.42 -6.26
CA PHE A 73 -13.77 10.22 -6.03
C PHE A 73 -14.60 9.12 -5.35
N LYS A 74 -15.46 9.48 -4.37
CA LYS A 74 -16.44 8.56 -3.77
C LYS A 74 -17.36 7.96 -4.84
N GLU A 75 -18.01 8.79 -5.65
CA GLU A 75 -18.86 8.32 -6.75
C GLU A 75 -18.14 7.39 -7.72
N ALA A 76 -16.87 7.68 -8.02
CA ALA A 76 -16.06 6.83 -8.88
C ALA A 76 -15.79 5.46 -8.26
N LEU A 77 -15.48 5.39 -6.95
CA LEU A 77 -15.31 4.14 -6.21
C LEU A 77 -16.62 3.33 -6.14
N GLU A 78 -17.76 3.96 -5.86
CA GLU A 78 -19.07 3.30 -5.76
C GLU A 78 -19.47 2.61 -7.07
N ARG A 79 -19.05 3.15 -8.24
CA ARG A 79 -19.23 2.50 -9.54
C ARG A 79 -18.35 1.25 -9.75
N LEU A 80 -17.31 1.05 -8.94
CA LEU A 80 -16.31 -0.02 -9.08
C LEU A 80 -16.50 -1.17 -8.09
N ASN A 81 -17.74 -1.43 -7.64
CA ASN A 81 -18.02 -2.52 -6.70
C ASN A 81 -17.37 -2.34 -5.31
N VAL A 82 -17.21 -1.10 -4.86
CA VAL A 82 -16.72 -0.71 -3.54
C VAL A 82 -17.90 -0.39 -2.63
N TYR A 83 -17.93 -0.95 -1.43
CA TYR A 83 -18.85 -0.54 -0.38
C TYR A 83 -18.26 0.67 0.36
N TYR A 84 -18.88 1.84 0.14
CA TYR A 84 -18.39 3.08 0.73
C TYR A 84 -19.09 3.40 2.05
N VAL A 85 -18.32 3.61 3.11
CA VAL A 85 -18.77 3.89 4.47
C VAL A 85 -18.39 5.31 4.85
N ASP A 86 -19.39 6.18 4.99
CA ASP A 86 -19.26 7.54 5.54
C ASP A 86 -20.07 7.72 6.85
N SER A 87 -20.72 6.67 7.28
CA SER A 87 -21.52 6.62 8.50
C SER A 87 -20.65 6.19 9.70
N ILE A 88 -20.66 6.98 10.77
CA ILE A 88 -19.98 6.63 12.04
C ILE A 88 -20.51 5.31 12.59
N GLY A 89 -21.82 5.04 12.44
CA GLY A 89 -22.44 3.80 12.94
C GLY A 89 -21.87 2.55 12.27
N GLU A 90 -21.68 2.57 10.95
CA GLU A 90 -21.09 1.44 10.22
C GLU A 90 -19.60 1.33 10.45
N MET A 91 -18.88 2.44 10.52
CA MET A 91 -17.46 2.45 10.89
C MET A 91 -17.23 1.80 12.27
N LEU A 92 -18.08 2.09 13.27
CA LEU A 92 -18.01 1.45 14.60
C LEU A 92 -18.31 -0.04 14.54
N LYS A 93 -19.27 -0.50 13.71
CA LYS A 93 -19.53 -1.94 13.52
C LYS A 93 -18.32 -2.65 12.92
N LEU A 94 -17.68 -2.07 11.90
CA LEU A 94 -16.46 -2.61 11.30
C LEU A 94 -15.29 -2.60 12.30
N SER A 95 -15.12 -1.52 13.06
CA SER A 95 -14.08 -1.43 14.09
C SER A 95 -14.21 -2.52 15.14
N LYS A 96 -15.44 -2.84 15.58
CA LYS A 96 -15.71 -3.86 16.60
C LYS A 96 -15.24 -5.27 16.20
N ILE A 97 -15.26 -5.60 14.92
CA ILE A 97 -14.82 -6.91 14.43
C ILE A 97 -13.38 -6.94 13.94
N LEU A 98 -12.93 -5.85 13.32
CA LEU A 98 -11.59 -5.77 12.73
C LEU A 98 -10.49 -5.39 13.72
N LEU A 99 -10.87 -4.87 14.90
CA LEU A 99 -9.96 -4.51 15.97
C LEU A 99 -10.34 -5.25 17.26
N ASN A 100 -9.35 -5.53 18.09
CA ASN A 100 -9.58 -6.06 19.44
C ASN A 100 -9.77 -4.92 20.46
N GLU A 101 -9.90 -5.26 21.76
CA GLU A 101 -10.10 -4.30 22.85
C GLU A 101 -8.92 -3.32 23.01
N ASP A 102 -7.70 -3.73 22.63
CA ASP A 102 -6.49 -2.92 22.64
C ASP A 102 -6.32 -2.09 21.36
N LEU A 103 -7.33 -2.04 20.50
CA LEU A 103 -7.29 -1.42 19.16
C LEU A 103 -6.24 -2.02 18.22
N GLU A 104 -5.77 -3.24 18.49
CA GLU A 104 -4.90 -3.99 17.58
C GLU A 104 -5.72 -4.78 16.56
N VAL A 105 -5.11 -5.06 15.41
CA VAL A 105 -5.78 -5.74 14.29
C VAL A 105 -6.20 -7.14 14.66
N ASN A 106 -7.46 -7.46 14.45
CA ASN A 106 -7.98 -8.81 14.56
C ASN A 106 -7.57 -9.66 13.36
N ARG A 107 -6.53 -10.47 13.54
CA ARG A 107 -5.94 -11.31 12.48
C ARG A 107 -6.87 -12.35 11.89
N LEU A 108 -8.01 -12.64 12.52
CA LEU A 108 -9.02 -13.58 12.01
C LEU A 108 -9.65 -13.10 10.70
N TYR A 109 -9.61 -11.79 10.44
CA TYR A 109 -10.15 -11.18 9.21
C TYR A 109 -9.10 -10.98 8.12
N GLY A 110 -7.85 -11.33 8.36
CA GLY A 110 -6.81 -11.28 7.33
C GLY A 110 -7.15 -12.14 6.12
N GLY A 111 -7.23 -11.54 4.92
CA GLY A 111 -7.56 -12.23 3.67
C GLY A 111 -9.02 -12.70 3.53
N LYS A 112 -9.93 -12.31 4.43
CA LYS A 112 -11.37 -12.57 4.26
C LYS A 112 -11.94 -11.65 3.19
N SER A 113 -13.00 -12.09 2.50
CA SER A 113 -13.69 -11.25 1.52
C SER A 113 -14.42 -10.08 2.18
N ALA A 114 -14.63 -8.99 1.42
CA ALA A 114 -15.39 -7.84 1.87
C ALA A 114 -16.81 -8.24 2.32
N ASP A 115 -17.47 -9.12 1.57
CA ASP A 115 -18.80 -9.63 1.92
C ASP A 115 -18.83 -10.34 3.28
N THR A 116 -17.81 -11.15 3.58
CA THR A 116 -17.71 -11.81 4.89
C THR A 116 -17.58 -10.78 6.01
N ILE A 117 -16.74 -9.76 5.81
CA ILE A 117 -16.53 -8.69 6.78
C ILE A 117 -17.81 -7.88 7.00
N LEU A 118 -18.49 -7.47 5.94
CA LEU A 118 -19.75 -6.72 6.00
C LEU A 118 -20.83 -7.52 6.74
N LYS A 119 -20.99 -8.79 6.37
CA LYS A 119 -21.95 -9.70 7.02
C LYS A 119 -21.66 -9.86 8.52
N ASP A 120 -20.41 -10.13 8.89
CA ASP A 120 -20.03 -10.33 10.29
C ASP A 120 -20.14 -9.04 11.12
N ALA A 121 -19.98 -7.87 10.48
CA ALA A 121 -20.25 -6.56 11.07
C ALA A 121 -21.76 -6.26 11.22
N GLY A 122 -22.64 -7.12 10.73
CA GLY A 122 -24.09 -6.88 10.71
C GLY A 122 -24.49 -5.72 9.79
N ILE A 123 -23.79 -5.57 8.66
CA ILE A 123 -24.11 -4.64 7.59
C ILE A 123 -24.74 -5.44 6.46
N LEU A 124 -26.02 -5.18 6.20
CA LEU A 124 -26.76 -5.86 5.14
C LEU A 124 -26.48 -5.17 3.81
N THR A 125 -26.15 -5.96 2.81
CA THR A 125 -25.88 -5.50 1.44
C THR A 125 -26.85 -6.15 0.46
N ASP A 126 -27.12 -5.46 -0.63
CA ASP A 126 -28.00 -5.90 -1.73
C ASP A 126 -27.22 -6.62 -2.86
N ARG A 127 -25.94 -6.52 -2.82
CA ARG A 127 -25.00 -7.12 -3.80
C ARG A 127 -23.68 -7.48 -3.15
N SER A 128 -22.82 -8.18 -3.89
CA SER A 128 -21.45 -8.50 -3.46
C SER A 128 -20.50 -7.32 -3.71
N TYR A 129 -19.49 -7.18 -2.86
CA TYR A 129 -18.47 -6.14 -2.95
C TYR A 129 -17.07 -6.72 -2.85
N ASP A 130 -16.12 -6.10 -3.57
CA ASP A 130 -14.72 -6.53 -3.60
C ASP A 130 -13.88 -5.81 -2.52
N LEU A 131 -14.29 -4.60 -2.17
CA LEU A 131 -13.55 -3.68 -1.32
C LEU A 131 -14.50 -2.87 -0.45
N ILE A 132 -14.05 -2.52 0.75
CA ILE A 132 -14.69 -1.58 1.66
C ILE A 132 -13.84 -0.30 1.71
N ALA A 133 -14.43 0.86 1.47
CA ALA A 133 -13.77 2.15 1.65
C ALA A 133 -14.41 2.86 2.85
N VAL A 134 -13.64 3.19 3.87
CA VAL A 134 -14.14 3.85 5.09
C VAL A 134 -13.59 5.26 5.18
N GLU A 135 -14.47 6.26 5.09
CA GLU A 135 -14.08 7.64 5.34
C GLU A 135 -13.84 7.85 6.84
N THR A 136 -12.63 8.30 7.20
CA THR A 136 -12.24 8.42 8.60
C THR A 136 -11.18 9.51 8.82
N VAL A 137 -10.73 9.66 10.07
CA VAL A 137 -9.71 10.64 10.46
C VAL A 137 -8.33 10.01 10.54
N ARG A 138 -7.28 10.81 10.32
CA ARG A 138 -5.87 10.37 10.26
C ARG A 138 -5.38 9.55 11.46
N ILE A 139 -5.99 9.73 12.64
CA ILE A 139 -5.59 9.02 13.87
C ILE A 139 -6.37 7.71 14.10
N HIS A 140 -7.32 7.38 13.24
CA HIS A 140 -8.12 6.16 13.39
C HIS A 140 -7.26 4.91 13.20
N PRO A 141 -7.48 3.80 13.95
CA PRO A 141 -6.72 2.57 13.79
C PRO A 141 -6.70 1.99 12.37
N PHE A 142 -7.76 2.21 11.58
CA PHE A 142 -7.78 1.80 10.17
C PHE A 142 -6.75 2.55 9.32
N VAL A 143 -6.29 3.73 9.75
CA VAL A 143 -5.22 4.49 9.10
C VAL A 143 -3.85 4.09 9.65
N THR A 144 -3.77 3.87 10.96
CA THR A 144 -2.50 3.66 11.66
C THR A 144 -2.10 2.19 11.80
N LYS A 145 -2.90 1.25 11.32
CA LYS A 145 -2.63 -0.20 11.41
C LYS A 145 -2.79 -0.86 10.04
N GLU A 146 -1.88 -1.76 9.70
CA GLU A 146 -1.99 -2.59 8.50
C GLU A 146 -3.05 -3.68 8.71
N LEU A 147 -4.24 -3.52 8.11
CA LEU A 147 -5.36 -4.43 8.36
C LEU A 147 -5.25 -5.79 7.65
N LEU A 148 -4.54 -5.89 6.53
CA LEU A 148 -4.46 -7.09 5.66
C LEU A 148 -5.84 -7.66 5.30
N ALA A 149 -6.82 -6.80 5.11
CA ALA A 149 -8.21 -7.11 4.80
C ALA A 149 -8.71 -6.13 3.70
N PRO A 150 -9.71 -6.48 2.90
CA PRO A 150 -10.20 -5.65 1.79
C PRO A 150 -10.94 -4.41 2.30
N LEU A 151 -10.23 -3.60 3.05
CA LEU A 151 -10.67 -2.31 3.57
C LEU A 151 -9.57 -1.28 3.38
N ILE A 152 -9.93 -0.15 2.78
CA ILE A 152 -9.09 1.05 2.69
C ILE A 152 -9.66 2.18 3.54
N ALA A 153 -8.77 2.90 4.22
CA ALA A 153 -9.14 4.13 4.91
C ALA A 153 -9.05 5.33 3.95
N ILE A 154 -10.11 6.10 3.86
CA ILE A 154 -10.15 7.35 3.10
C ILE A 154 -10.01 8.51 4.07
N VAL A 155 -8.94 9.29 3.92
CA VAL A 155 -8.66 10.44 4.78
C VAL A 155 -8.75 11.72 3.95
N LYS A 156 -9.58 12.64 4.40
CA LYS A 156 -9.75 13.94 3.77
C LYS A 156 -8.62 14.89 4.14
N ALA A 157 -8.04 15.57 3.15
CA ALA A 157 -7.04 16.62 3.33
C ALA A 157 -7.52 17.93 2.72
N ARG A 158 -7.14 19.05 3.31
CA ARG A 158 -7.54 20.39 2.82
C ARG A 158 -6.95 20.70 1.45
N ASP A 159 -5.69 20.37 1.25
CA ASP A 159 -4.88 20.66 0.06
C ASP A 159 -3.76 19.61 -0.09
N PHE A 160 -2.97 19.71 -1.16
CA PHE A 160 -1.86 18.79 -1.41
C PHE A 160 -0.82 18.77 -0.28
N GLU A 161 -0.49 19.91 0.32
CA GLU A 161 0.50 20.00 1.41
C GLU A 161 0.02 19.19 2.63
N CYS A 162 -1.22 19.39 3.00
CA CYS A 162 -1.86 18.63 4.08
C CYS A 162 -1.96 17.13 3.71
N ALA A 163 -2.29 16.80 2.46
CA ALA A 163 -2.37 15.41 2.00
C ALA A 163 -1.02 14.71 2.08
N LEU A 164 0.05 15.37 1.65
CA LEU A 164 1.40 14.82 1.70
C LEU A 164 1.85 14.56 3.14
N GLN A 165 1.62 15.50 4.05
CA GLN A 165 1.95 15.33 5.46
C GLN A 165 1.18 14.16 6.09
N ILE A 166 -0.15 14.10 5.90
CA ILE A 166 -0.99 13.02 6.44
C ILE A 166 -0.53 11.67 5.88
N ALA A 167 -0.22 11.61 4.60
CA ALA A 167 0.14 10.37 3.93
C ALA A 167 1.52 9.84 4.40
N ILE A 168 2.49 10.71 4.64
CA ILE A 168 3.79 10.35 5.22
C ILE A 168 3.60 9.85 6.67
N GLU A 169 2.78 10.55 7.48
CA GLU A 169 2.46 10.12 8.84
C GLU A 169 1.78 8.74 8.86
N ALA A 170 0.85 8.49 7.91
CA ALA A 170 0.14 7.22 7.80
C ALA A 170 1.04 6.06 7.35
N GLU A 171 2.06 6.32 6.55
CA GLU A 171 3.05 5.31 6.12
C GLU A 171 3.96 4.86 7.26
N GLN A 172 4.07 5.65 8.32
CA GLN A 172 4.71 5.34 9.62
C GLN A 172 6.21 5.02 9.55
N GLY A 173 6.92 5.48 8.53
CA GLY A 173 8.34 5.19 8.35
C GLY A 173 8.63 3.72 8.05
N CYS A 174 7.66 2.99 7.52
CA CYS A 174 7.88 1.65 7.01
C CYS A 174 8.79 1.65 5.78
N HIS A 175 8.81 2.76 5.02
CA HIS A 175 9.56 2.91 3.77
C HIS A 175 9.31 1.80 2.76
N HIS A 176 8.07 1.28 2.74
CA HIS A 176 7.71 0.11 1.93
C HIS A 176 7.13 0.51 0.57
N THR A 177 5.93 1.03 0.54
CA THR A 177 5.19 1.35 -0.69
C THR A 177 4.34 2.60 -0.48
N ALA A 178 4.39 3.52 -1.44
CA ALA A 178 3.50 4.67 -1.50
C ALA A 178 3.20 5.05 -2.95
N GLY A 179 2.25 5.95 -3.14
CA GLY A 179 1.92 6.43 -4.47
C GLY A 179 1.14 7.74 -4.47
N ILE A 180 0.96 8.29 -5.67
CA ILE A 180 0.21 9.51 -5.90
C ILE A 180 -0.47 9.50 -7.26
N HIS A 181 -1.70 9.96 -7.30
CA HIS A 181 -2.43 10.33 -8.51
C HIS A 181 -2.49 11.86 -8.62
N SER A 182 -1.86 12.39 -9.66
CA SER A 182 -1.74 13.82 -9.92
C SER A 182 -1.34 14.07 -11.37
N SER A 183 -1.77 15.16 -11.98
CA SER A 183 -1.20 15.65 -13.25
C SER A 183 -0.09 16.69 -13.05
N ASN A 184 0.14 17.13 -11.81
CA ASN A 184 1.18 18.10 -11.50
C ASN A 184 2.54 17.41 -11.32
N SER A 185 3.44 17.62 -12.27
CA SER A 185 4.77 16.97 -12.30
C SER A 185 5.65 17.32 -11.09
N GLU A 186 5.53 18.52 -10.53
CA GLU A 186 6.29 18.93 -9.36
C GLU A 186 5.81 18.20 -8.10
N ARG A 187 4.49 18.04 -7.92
CA ARG A 187 3.91 17.24 -6.83
C ARG A 187 4.29 15.77 -6.94
N LEU A 188 4.26 15.19 -8.16
CA LEU A 188 4.72 13.83 -8.41
C LEU A 188 6.19 13.62 -8.02
N ARG A 189 7.05 14.60 -8.35
CA ARG A 189 8.48 14.55 -8.00
C ARG A 189 8.69 14.71 -6.50
N ARG A 190 8.01 15.67 -5.89
CA ARG A 190 8.13 15.99 -4.48
C ARG A 190 7.65 14.84 -3.59
N ALA A 191 6.46 14.30 -3.85
CA ALA A 191 5.95 13.16 -3.11
C ALA A 191 6.91 11.95 -3.20
N ALA A 192 7.41 11.61 -4.39
CA ALA A 192 8.38 10.53 -4.56
C ALA A 192 9.67 10.72 -3.73
N LYS A 193 10.10 11.98 -3.56
CA LYS A 193 11.29 12.30 -2.77
C LYS A 193 11.04 12.22 -1.27
N GLU A 194 9.89 12.71 -0.82
CA GLU A 194 9.59 12.85 0.61
C GLU A 194 9.13 11.54 1.26
N PHE A 195 8.51 10.64 0.52
CA PHE A 195 8.11 9.32 1.04
C PHE A 195 9.28 8.37 1.28
N GLU A 196 10.34 8.46 0.51
CA GLU A 196 11.54 7.61 0.62
C GLU A 196 11.22 6.10 0.65
N THR A 197 10.14 5.67 0.00
CA THR A 197 9.71 4.26 -0.02
C THR A 197 10.47 3.43 -1.04
N ALA A 198 10.60 2.12 -0.78
CA ALA A 198 11.21 1.16 -1.70
C ALA A 198 10.45 1.08 -3.05
N ILE A 199 9.13 1.23 -3.00
CA ILE A 199 8.27 1.35 -4.19
C ILE A 199 7.51 2.67 -4.10
N PHE A 200 7.57 3.46 -5.18
CA PHE A 200 6.75 4.66 -5.32
C PHE A 200 6.04 4.67 -6.68
N VAL A 201 4.70 4.68 -6.66
CA VAL A 201 3.88 4.60 -7.86
C VAL A 201 3.27 5.96 -8.21
N LYS A 202 3.39 6.36 -9.48
CA LYS A 202 2.80 7.59 -10.02
C LYS A 202 1.70 7.25 -11.02
N ASN A 203 0.46 7.66 -10.75
CA ASN A 203 -0.68 7.47 -11.66
C ASN A 203 -0.93 6.00 -12.08
N GLY A 204 -0.67 5.06 -11.19
CA GLY A 204 -0.85 3.63 -11.37
C GLY A 204 -1.33 2.96 -10.09
N CYS A 205 -1.57 1.66 -10.11
CA CYS A 205 -1.89 0.89 -8.91
C CYS A 205 -0.62 0.32 -8.24
N SER A 206 -0.72 -0.07 -6.98
CA SER A 206 0.38 -0.68 -6.24
C SER A 206 1.00 -1.89 -6.95
N LEU A 207 0.19 -2.68 -7.66
CA LEU A 207 0.63 -3.85 -8.43
C LEU A 207 1.59 -3.49 -9.58
N ASP A 208 1.50 -2.28 -10.13
CA ASP A 208 2.42 -1.80 -11.15
C ASP A 208 3.84 -1.67 -10.58
N GLY A 209 3.95 -1.34 -9.27
CA GLY A 209 5.22 -1.25 -8.55
C GLY A 209 5.96 -2.58 -8.38
N ILE A 210 5.27 -3.70 -8.50
CA ILE A 210 5.86 -5.05 -8.49
C ILE A 210 5.94 -5.69 -9.88
N GLY A 211 5.79 -4.91 -10.94
CA GLY A 211 6.01 -5.33 -12.32
C GLY A 211 4.84 -6.05 -12.98
N ILE A 212 3.63 -6.04 -12.42
CA ILE A 212 2.46 -6.69 -13.04
C ILE A 212 2.09 -6.04 -14.38
N CYS A 213 2.33 -4.74 -14.55
CA CYS A 213 2.14 -4.05 -15.84
C CYS A 213 3.26 -4.31 -16.87
N GLY A 214 4.26 -5.15 -16.55
CA GLY A 214 5.39 -5.47 -17.43
C GLY A 214 6.56 -4.48 -17.36
N VAL A 215 6.54 -3.54 -16.43
CA VAL A 215 7.66 -2.60 -16.21
C VAL A 215 8.53 -3.08 -15.04
N GLY A 216 9.81 -3.27 -15.31
CA GLY A 216 10.78 -3.75 -14.32
C GLY A 216 10.71 -5.26 -14.05
N SER A 217 11.34 -5.67 -12.95
CA SER A 217 11.34 -7.09 -12.52
C SER A 217 10.17 -7.36 -11.58
N THR A 218 9.50 -8.49 -11.76
CA THR A 218 8.44 -8.93 -10.84
C THR A 218 9.05 -9.44 -9.52
N SER A 219 8.55 -8.96 -8.40
CA SER A 219 8.95 -9.39 -7.07
C SER A 219 7.84 -9.19 -6.05
N PHE A 220 7.63 -10.16 -5.17
CA PHE A 220 6.76 -10.06 -3.99
C PHE A 220 7.52 -9.86 -2.67
N THR A 221 8.84 -9.78 -2.72
CA THR A 221 9.66 -9.44 -1.56
C THR A 221 10.18 -8.02 -1.72
N ILE A 222 9.67 -7.12 -0.90
CA ILE A 222 10.09 -5.72 -0.88
C ILE A 222 10.94 -5.50 0.36
N ALA A 223 12.25 -5.60 0.18
CA ALA A 223 13.23 -5.51 1.27
C ALA A 223 13.45 -4.05 1.71
N ASN A 224 12.44 -3.47 2.34
CA ASN A 224 12.46 -2.11 2.90
C ASN A 224 13.41 -2.00 4.11
N ILE A 225 13.52 -3.05 4.91
CA ILE A 225 14.37 -3.05 6.13
C ILE A 225 15.85 -3.06 5.79
N THR A 226 16.29 -3.84 4.82
CA THR A 226 17.69 -3.98 4.42
C THR A 226 18.05 -3.15 3.18
N GLY A 227 17.07 -2.54 2.54
CA GLY A 227 17.28 -1.51 1.52
C GLY A 227 17.44 -2.01 0.09
N GLU A 228 17.29 -3.32 -0.19
CA GLU A 228 17.35 -3.85 -1.56
C GLU A 228 16.12 -3.48 -2.40
N GLY A 229 15.03 -3.08 -1.76
CA GLY A 229 13.75 -2.80 -2.44
C GLY A 229 13.12 -4.06 -3.04
N ALA A 230 12.61 -3.99 -4.27
CA ALA A 230 12.04 -5.14 -4.96
C ALA A 230 13.14 -6.18 -5.27
N VAL A 231 13.20 -7.25 -4.48
CA VAL A 231 14.27 -8.25 -4.52
C VAL A 231 14.23 -9.06 -5.80
N THR A 232 15.36 -9.17 -6.45
CA THR A 232 15.53 -9.94 -7.69
C THR A 232 16.60 -11.01 -7.53
N ALA A 233 16.76 -11.87 -8.53
CA ALA A 233 17.83 -12.88 -8.54
C ALA A 233 19.22 -12.26 -8.35
N LYS A 234 19.43 -10.99 -8.77
CA LYS A 234 20.72 -10.29 -8.61
C LYS A 234 21.07 -10.01 -7.15
N ASP A 235 20.08 -9.90 -6.28
CA ASP A 235 20.26 -9.61 -4.86
C ASP A 235 20.60 -10.88 -4.07
N LEU A 236 20.25 -12.05 -4.63
CA LEU A 236 20.43 -13.37 -4.02
C LEU A 236 21.75 -14.04 -4.39
N VAL A 237 22.54 -13.48 -5.32
CA VAL A 237 23.82 -14.03 -5.76
C VAL A 237 25.00 -13.32 -5.14
N ARG A 238 26.18 -13.94 -5.20
CA ARG A 238 27.44 -13.31 -4.78
C ARG A 238 27.92 -12.34 -5.86
N LYS A 239 28.16 -11.08 -5.48
CA LYS A 239 28.81 -10.11 -6.37
C LYS A 239 30.28 -10.46 -6.50
N ARG A 240 30.79 -10.55 -7.74
CA ARG A 240 32.19 -10.80 -8.06
C ARG A 240 32.73 -9.66 -8.92
N ARG A 241 33.97 -9.26 -8.65
CA ARG A 241 34.70 -8.36 -9.52
C ARG A 241 35.67 -9.19 -10.36
N CYS A 242 35.58 -9.11 -11.67
CA CYS A 242 36.56 -9.67 -12.59
C CYS A 242 37.23 -8.50 -13.31
N VAL A 243 38.56 -8.44 -13.25
CA VAL A 243 39.34 -7.36 -13.89
C VAL A 243 40.29 -8.01 -14.86
N CYS A 244 40.27 -7.56 -16.12
CA CYS A 244 41.28 -7.89 -17.11
C CYS A 244 42.13 -6.62 -17.34
N VAL A 245 43.39 -6.68 -17.09
CA VAL A 245 44.33 -5.56 -17.27
C VAL A 245 45.06 -5.59 -18.62
N GLU A 246 44.88 -6.68 -19.36
CA GLU A 246 45.45 -6.84 -20.71
C GLU A 246 44.34 -6.81 -21.77
N THR A 247 44.70 -6.28 -22.96
CA THR A 247 43.77 -6.35 -24.10
C THR A 247 43.72 -7.78 -24.60
N LEU A 248 42.57 -8.44 -24.45
CA LEU A 248 42.35 -9.77 -25.02
C LEU A 248 42.40 -9.66 -26.56
N ARG A 249 43.36 -10.30 -27.23
CA ARG A 249 43.32 -10.49 -28.67
C ARG A 249 42.28 -11.56 -28.96
N SER A 250 41.25 -11.24 -29.77
CA SER A 250 40.40 -12.27 -30.32
C SER A 250 41.23 -13.09 -31.29
N TYR A 251 41.43 -14.34 -30.98
CA TYR A 251 41.90 -15.31 -31.97
C TYR A 251 40.67 -15.68 -32.82
N ALA A 252 40.67 -15.22 -34.08
CA ALA A 252 39.73 -15.63 -35.10
C ALA A 252 40.01 -17.08 -35.50
#